data_b364845eec1e9aa1d48ed4d3928f32c0
#
_entry.id   b364845eec1e9aa1d48ed4d3928f32c0
#
_cell.length_a   1.000
_cell.length_b   1.000
_cell.length_c   1.000
_cell.angle_alpha   90.00
_cell.angle_beta   90.00
_cell.angle_gamma   90.00
#
_symmetry.space_group_name_H-M   'P 1'
#
loop_
_entity.id
_entity.type
_entity.pdbx_description
1 polymer ?
#
loop_
_entity_poly.entity_id
_entity_poly.type
_entity_poly.pdbx_seq_one_letter_code
_entity_poly.pdbx_strand_id
1 'polypeptide(L)'
;MMFLAFSVASAVTSFDLKRLTDALYKVIKWALVLAVTVYTGVLSVQTIVANSAEMAGGKAAKMLVSGAIPIVGSAFSDAFSVIVSGAALVKNGVGAFGLLASLAIFLPLCIKAAAWLLICFCAGLAAEVLGLKPLASFLNGCAAALRLLIAAVCSVGAVAVVSAAVVLCVRGAYA
;
A
#
# COMPACT_ATOMS: atom_id res chain seq x y z
N MET A 1 3.05 2.01 21.12
CA MET A 1 3.05 2.14 22.58
C MET A 1 4.05 1.19 23.24
N MET A 2 4.03 -0.12 22.99
CA MET A 2 5.00 -1.08 23.57
C MET A 2 6.48 -0.67 23.34
N PHE A 3 6.83 -0.23 22.14
CA PHE A 3 8.21 0.20 21.82
C PHE A 3 8.69 1.37 22.68
N LEU A 4 7.83 2.36 22.91
CA LEU A 4 8.16 3.50 23.76
C LEU A 4 8.32 3.08 25.23
N ALA A 5 7.43 2.20 25.72
CA ALA A 5 7.55 1.67 27.08
C ALA A 5 8.86 0.87 27.29
N PHE A 6 9.25 0.04 26.31
CA PHE A 6 10.52 -0.68 26.32
C PHE A 6 11.74 0.25 26.23
N SER A 7 11.64 1.32 25.45
CA SER A 7 12.69 2.33 25.32
C SER A 7 12.91 3.09 26.62
N VAL A 8 11.82 3.46 27.31
CA VAL A 8 11.89 4.08 28.64
C VAL A 8 12.47 3.12 29.68
N ALA A 9 12.02 1.87 29.69
CA ALA A 9 12.56 0.83 30.59
C ALA A 9 14.05 0.58 30.33
N SER A 10 14.50 0.58 29.07
CA SER A 10 15.91 0.44 28.69
C SER A 10 16.78 1.62 29.15
N ALA A 11 16.23 2.82 29.22
CA ALA A 11 16.96 3.99 29.69
C ALA A 11 17.17 3.99 31.23
N VAL A 12 16.26 3.34 31.97
CA VAL A 12 16.26 3.29 33.45
C VAL A 12 17.00 2.06 33.97
N THR A 13 16.99 0.96 33.25
CA THR A 13 17.57 -0.30 33.69
C THR A 13 18.86 -0.63 32.91
N SER A 14 19.94 -1.00 33.57
CA SER A 14 21.23 -1.37 32.96
C SER A 14 21.20 -2.68 32.14
N PHE A 15 20.03 -3.22 31.86
CA PHE A 15 19.86 -4.43 31.08
C PHE A 15 19.90 -4.13 29.58
N ASP A 16 20.56 -5.00 28.81
CA ASP A 16 20.76 -4.89 27.36
C ASP A 16 19.45 -5.15 26.56
N LEU A 17 18.42 -4.35 26.85
CA LEU A 17 17.11 -4.39 26.17
C LEU A 17 17.19 -3.96 24.70
N LYS A 18 18.34 -3.39 24.26
CA LYS A 18 18.59 -3.04 22.85
C LYS A 18 18.45 -4.25 21.94
N ARG A 19 19.00 -5.41 22.32
CA ARG A 19 18.91 -6.65 21.53
C ARG A 19 17.47 -7.10 21.34
N LEU A 20 16.65 -6.98 22.39
CA LEU A 20 15.23 -7.34 22.32
C LEU A 20 14.44 -6.39 21.42
N THR A 21 14.71 -5.09 21.52
CA THR A 21 14.08 -4.07 20.67
C THR A 21 14.44 -4.26 19.20
N ASP A 22 15.70 -4.57 18.91
CA ASP A 22 16.17 -4.83 17.54
C ASP A 22 15.60 -6.13 16.97
N ALA A 23 15.45 -7.17 17.79
CA ALA A 23 14.82 -8.42 17.40
C ALA A 23 13.34 -8.20 17.07
N LEU A 24 12.60 -7.51 17.92
CA LEU A 24 11.20 -7.15 17.69
C LEU A 24 11.04 -6.30 16.43
N TYR A 25 11.92 -5.31 16.21
CA TYR A 25 11.93 -4.51 15.00
C TYR A 25 12.09 -5.37 13.74
N LYS A 26 13.04 -6.30 13.73
CA LYS A 26 13.26 -7.21 12.61
C LYS A 26 12.06 -8.09 12.34
N VAL A 27 11.46 -8.67 13.39
CA VAL A 27 10.27 -9.54 13.24
C VAL A 27 9.09 -8.77 12.68
N ILE A 28 8.79 -7.59 13.23
CA ILE A 28 7.66 -6.76 12.76
C ILE A 28 7.90 -6.31 11.32
N LYS A 29 9.11 -5.87 10.98
CA LYS A 29 9.48 -5.49 9.61
C LYS A 29 9.31 -6.66 8.64
N TRP A 30 9.78 -7.86 9.02
CA TRP A 30 9.65 -9.06 8.19
C TRP A 30 8.18 -9.45 7.99
N ALA A 31 7.37 -9.39 9.04
CA ALA A 31 5.94 -9.67 8.98
C ALA A 31 5.20 -8.68 8.06
N LEU A 32 5.54 -7.38 8.13
CA LEU A 32 4.97 -6.35 7.25
C LEU A 32 5.31 -6.60 5.77
N VAL A 33 6.58 -6.88 5.47
CA VAL A 33 7.02 -7.19 4.11
C VAL A 33 6.29 -8.43 3.57
N LEU A 34 6.19 -9.48 4.39
CA LEU A 34 5.50 -10.71 4.02
C LEU A 34 4.01 -10.46 3.75
N ALA A 35 3.34 -9.71 4.63
CA ALA A 35 1.93 -9.36 4.46
C ALA A 35 1.68 -8.59 3.16
N VAL A 36 2.51 -7.58 2.84
CA VAL A 36 2.40 -6.81 1.59
C VAL A 36 2.66 -7.70 0.38
N THR A 37 3.66 -8.58 0.45
CA THR A 37 4.00 -9.49 -0.66
C THR A 37 2.87 -10.47 -0.94
N VAL A 38 2.31 -11.10 0.10
CA VAL A 38 1.16 -12.02 -0.04
C VAL A 38 -0.05 -11.28 -0.59
N TYR A 39 -0.36 -10.09 -0.07
CA TYR A 39 -1.47 -9.28 -0.55
C TYR A 39 -1.32 -8.92 -2.02
N THR A 40 -0.13 -8.46 -2.44
CA THR A 40 0.16 -8.13 -3.84
C THR A 40 0.07 -9.37 -4.74
N GLY A 41 0.54 -10.52 -4.27
CA GLY A 41 0.43 -11.79 -4.97
C GLY A 41 -1.03 -12.20 -5.20
N VAL A 42 -1.86 -12.13 -4.17
CA VAL A 42 -3.31 -12.42 -4.27
C VAL A 42 -4.01 -11.48 -5.25
N LEU A 43 -3.73 -10.17 -5.16
CA LEU A 43 -4.29 -9.19 -6.11
C LEU A 43 -3.86 -9.47 -7.55
N SER A 44 -2.61 -9.84 -7.78
CA SER A 44 -2.11 -10.19 -9.11
C SER A 44 -2.86 -11.39 -9.70
N VAL A 45 -3.08 -12.43 -8.89
CA VAL A 45 -3.86 -13.61 -9.32
C VAL A 45 -5.32 -13.22 -9.62
N GLN A 46 -5.94 -12.43 -8.73
CA GLN A 46 -7.31 -11.94 -8.95
C GLN A 46 -7.43 -11.13 -10.25
N THR A 47 -6.43 -10.30 -10.57
CA THR A 47 -6.40 -9.52 -11.80
C THR A 47 -6.36 -10.42 -13.04
N ILE A 48 -5.53 -11.48 -13.03
CA ILE A 48 -5.42 -12.44 -14.14
C ILE A 48 -6.74 -13.16 -14.32
N VAL A 49 -7.35 -13.64 -13.24
CA VAL A 49 -8.62 -14.38 -13.29
C VAL A 49 -9.76 -13.48 -13.76
N ALA A 50 -9.84 -12.24 -13.26
CA ALA A 50 -10.86 -11.29 -13.67
C ALA A 50 -10.76 -10.95 -15.16
N ASN A 51 -9.55 -10.67 -15.66
CA ASN A 51 -9.32 -10.39 -17.08
C ASN A 51 -9.70 -11.59 -17.97
N SER A 52 -9.36 -12.80 -17.54
CA SER A 52 -9.69 -14.02 -18.31
C SER A 52 -11.19 -14.28 -18.36
N ALA A 53 -11.90 -14.08 -17.24
CA ALA A 53 -13.35 -14.27 -17.16
C ALA A 53 -14.10 -13.21 -17.98
N GLU A 54 -13.66 -11.95 -17.92
CA GLU A 54 -14.28 -10.85 -18.67
C GLU A 54 -14.06 -10.99 -20.18
N MET A 55 -12.87 -11.41 -20.62
CA MET A 55 -12.61 -11.68 -22.06
C MET A 55 -13.47 -12.81 -22.61
N ALA A 56 -13.67 -13.87 -21.85
CA ALA A 56 -14.51 -14.99 -22.27
C ALA A 56 -16.00 -14.62 -22.28
N GLY A 57 -16.48 -13.92 -21.22
CA GLY A 57 -17.86 -13.50 -21.10
C GLY A 57 -18.28 -12.46 -22.13
N GLY A 58 -17.45 -11.45 -22.40
CA GLY A 58 -17.74 -10.40 -23.38
C GLY A 58 -17.81 -10.94 -24.81
N LYS A 59 -16.89 -11.82 -25.20
CA LYS A 59 -16.91 -12.47 -26.53
C LYS A 59 -18.11 -13.41 -26.69
N ALA A 60 -18.41 -14.21 -25.66
CA ALA A 60 -19.55 -15.13 -25.67
C ALA A 60 -20.89 -14.36 -25.75
N ALA A 61 -21.07 -13.30 -24.98
CA ALA A 61 -22.26 -12.47 -25.02
C ALA A 61 -22.43 -11.81 -26.40
N LYS A 62 -21.36 -11.25 -26.96
CA LYS A 62 -21.38 -10.63 -28.29
C LYS A 62 -21.71 -11.65 -29.40
N MET A 63 -21.21 -12.87 -29.30
CA MET A 63 -21.44 -13.94 -30.26
C MET A 63 -22.88 -14.49 -30.20
N LEU A 64 -23.45 -14.59 -28.99
CA LEU A 64 -24.83 -15.03 -28.78
C LEU A 64 -25.83 -13.98 -29.28
N VAL A 65 -25.60 -12.69 -29.04
CA VAL A 65 -26.50 -11.62 -29.47
C VAL A 65 -26.41 -11.39 -30.97
N SER A 66 -25.24 -11.43 -31.58
CA SER A 66 -25.09 -11.28 -33.04
C SER A 66 -25.60 -12.49 -33.83
N GLY A 67 -25.59 -13.68 -33.25
CA GLY A 67 -26.07 -14.90 -33.91
C GLY A 67 -27.58 -15.16 -33.78
N ALA A 68 -28.23 -14.62 -32.74
CA ALA A 68 -29.63 -14.92 -32.45
C ALA A 68 -30.64 -14.03 -33.21
N ILE A 69 -30.29 -12.81 -33.58
CA ILE A 69 -31.24 -11.88 -34.21
C ILE A 69 -30.56 -11.05 -35.33
N PRO A 70 -30.66 -11.46 -36.61
CA PRO A 70 -29.89 -10.87 -37.69
C PRO A 70 -30.27 -9.44 -38.07
N ILE A 71 -31.45 -8.93 -37.65
CA ILE A 71 -31.94 -7.59 -38.06
C ILE A 71 -31.75 -6.54 -36.95
N VAL A 72 -31.77 -6.96 -35.64
CA VAL A 72 -31.70 -6.03 -34.51
C VAL A 72 -30.38 -6.21 -33.72
N GLY A 73 -29.63 -7.28 -34.01
CA GLY A 73 -28.41 -7.65 -33.28
C GLY A 73 -27.29 -6.60 -33.39
N SER A 74 -27.17 -5.86 -34.52
CA SER A 74 -26.17 -4.81 -34.65
C SER A 74 -26.46 -3.60 -33.75
N ALA A 75 -27.68 -3.10 -33.74
CA ALA A 75 -28.09 -1.97 -32.90
C ALA A 75 -27.98 -2.29 -31.40
N PHE A 76 -28.32 -3.51 -31.01
CA PHE A 76 -28.18 -3.98 -29.63
C PHE A 76 -26.70 -4.17 -29.23
N SER A 77 -25.88 -4.69 -30.15
CA SER A 77 -24.43 -4.82 -29.96
C SER A 77 -23.77 -3.44 -29.79
N ASP A 78 -24.20 -2.43 -30.56
CA ASP A 78 -23.69 -1.08 -30.46
C ASP A 78 -24.11 -0.39 -29.16
N ALA A 79 -25.39 -0.53 -28.76
CA ALA A 79 -25.86 -0.05 -27.46
C ALA A 79 -25.13 -0.70 -26.29
N PHE A 80 -24.90 -2.01 -26.35
CA PHE A 80 -24.14 -2.74 -25.34
C PHE A 80 -22.68 -2.26 -25.28
N SER A 81 -22.05 -2.03 -26.44
CA SER A 81 -20.70 -1.51 -26.51
C SER A 81 -20.55 -0.10 -25.91
N VAL A 82 -21.57 0.76 -26.11
CA VAL A 82 -21.62 2.10 -25.50
C VAL A 82 -21.76 2.02 -23.98
N ILE A 83 -22.60 1.12 -23.46
CA ILE A 83 -22.74 0.92 -22.00
C ILE A 83 -21.43 0.40 -21.40
N VAL A 84 -20.81 -0.59 -22.01
CA VAL A 84 -19.52 -1.14 -21.57
C VAL A 84 -18.44 -0.08 -21.62
N SER A 85 -18.37 0.72 -22.69
CA SER A 85 -17.41 1.82 -22.81
C SER A 85 -17.65 2.91 -21.78
N GLY A 86 -18.91 3.27 -21.51
CA GLY A 86 -19.29 4.23 -20.48
C GLY A 86 -18.90 3.76 -19.07
N ALA A 87 -19.26 2.52 -18.74
CA ALA A 87 -18.84 1.89 -17.47
C ALA A 87 -17.31 1.87 -17.33
N ALA A 88 -16.67 1.63 -18.45
CA ALA A 88 -15.25 1.65 -18.61
C ALA A 88 -14.65 3.05 -18.28
N LEU A 89 -15.17 4.14 -18.77
CA LEU A 89 -14.72 5.51 -18.49
C LEU A 89 -14.87 5.89 -17.02
N VAL A 90 -16.01 5.53 -16.40
CA VAL A 90 -16.24 5.77 -14.97
C VAL A 90 -15.20 5.02 -14.11
N LYS A 91 -14.96 3.76 -14.39
CA LYS A 91 -13.98 2.93 -13.68
C LYS A 91 -12.55 3.49 -13.77
N ASN A 92 -12.15 4.08 -14.93
CA ASN A 92 -10.85 4.76 -15.09
C ASN A 92 -10.75 6.03 -14.27
N GLY A 93 -11.80 6.84 -14.31
CA GLY A 93 -11.84 8.05 -13.51
C GLY A 93 -11.66 7.72 -12.03
N VAL A 94 -12.41 6.73 -11.53
CA VAL A 94 -12.31 6.29 -10.13
C VAL A 94 -10.92 5.72 -9.81
N GLY A 95 -10.33 4.92 -10.68
CA GLY A 95 -9.00 4.34 -10.46
C GLY A 95 -7.89 5.40 -10.46
N ALA A 96 -7.90 6.32 -11.44
CA ALA A 96 -6.93 7.41 -11.53
C ALA A 96 -7.08 8.37 -10.34
N PHE A 97 -8.32 8.73 -9.99
CA PHE A 97 -8.60 9.58 -8.84
C PHE A 97 -8.19 8.90 -7.52
N GLY A 98 -8.44 7.60 -7.36
CA GLY A 98 -8.02 6.82 -6.20
C GLY A 98 -6.50 6.80 -6.03
N LEU A 99 -5.76 6.72 -7.15
CA LEU A 99 -4.29 6.74 -7.13
C LEU A 99 -3.76 8.13 -6.74
N LEU A 100 -4.31 9.20 -7.30
CA LEU A 100 -3.97 10.57 -6.95
C LEU A 100 -4.33 10.89 -5.50
N ALA A 101 -5.52 10.49 -5.05
CA ALA A 101 -5.97 10.71 -3.68
C ALA A 101 -5.09 9.95 -2.67
N SER A 102 -4.73 8.69 -2.94
CA SER A 102 -3.83 7.95 -2.05
C SER A 102 -2.46 8.61 -1.98
N LEU A 103 -1.89 9.04 -3.11
CA LEU A 103 -0.61 9.75 -3.11
C LEU A 103 -0.68 11.06 -2.33
N ALA A 104 -1.74 11.85 -2.54
CA ALA A 104 -1.96 13.13 -1.85
C ALA A 104 -2.10 12.98 -0.32
N ILE A 105 -2.64 11.86 0.16
CA ILE A 105 -2.80 11.58 1.58
C ILE A 105 -1.52 11.01 2.20
N PHE A 106 -0.88 10.03 1.55
CA PHE A 106 0.27 9.33 2.13
C PHE A 106 1.56 10.14 2.03
N LEU A 107 1.76 10.95 0.95
CA LEU A 107 2.97 11.73 0.75
C LEU A 107 3.26 12.72 1.90
N PRO A 108 2.32 13.60 2.30
CA PRO A 108 2.57 14.54 3.39
C PRO A 108 2.76 13.83 4.74
N LEU A 109 2.11 12.69 4.96
CA LEU A 109 2.28 11.91 6.18
C LEU A 109 3.69 11.32 6.26
N CYS A 110 4.20 10.76 5.16
CA CYS A 110 5.57 10.24 5.07
C CYS A 110 6.61 11.35 5.28
N ILE A 111 6.42 12.53 4.67
CA ILE A 111 7.32 13.69 4.82
C ILE A 111 7.38 14.15 6.29
N LYS A 112 6.23 14.28 6.95
CA LYS A 112 6.17 14.65 8.37
C LYS A 112 6.88 13.63 9.25
N ALA A 113 6.61 12.35 9.04
CA ALA A 113 7.24 11.28 9.82
C ALA A 113 8.76 11.21 9.59
N ALA A 114 9.23 11.44 8.36
CA ALA A 114 10.65 11.52 8.03
C ALA A 114 11.33 12.73 8.70
N ALA A 115 10.67 13.89 8.73
CA ALA A 115 11.17 15.08 9.43
C ALA A 115 11.35 14.83 10.94
N TRP A 116 10.36 14.22 11.59
CA TRP A 116 10.46 13.84 13.00
C TRP A 116 11.59 12.83 13.26
N LEU A 117 11.77 11.86 12.37
CA LEU A 117 12.85 10.89 12.47
C LEU A 117 14.21 11.58 12.39
N LEU A 118 14.38 12.54 11.49
CA LEU A 118 15.61 13.31 11.31
C LEU A 118 15.92 14.14 12.57
N ILE A 119 14.91 14.79 13.16
CA ILE A 119 15.07 15.53 14.41
C ILE A 119 15.52 14.62 15.54
N CYS A 120 14.87 13.45 15.72
CA CYS A 120 15.25 12.48 16.76
C CYS A 120 16.66 11.95 16.55
N PHE A 121 17.07 11.74 15.30
CA PHE A 121 18.41 11.27 14.96
C PHE A 121 19.47 12.32 15.29
N CYS A 122 19.27 13.58 14.88
CA CYS A 122 20.18 14.68 15.21
C CYS A 122 20.29 14.92 16.73
N ALA A 123 19.15 14.88 17.44
CA ALA A 123 19.14 15.00 18.89
C ALA A 123 19.87 13.83 19.58
N GLY A 124 19.75 12.63 19.04
CA GLY A 124 20.46 11.45 19.52
C GLY A 124 21.97 11.58 19.40
N LEU A 125 22.44 12.05 18.24
CA LEU A 125 23.86 12.33 18.01
C LEU A 125 24.40 13.42 18.97
N ALA A 126 23.64 14.51 19.17
CA ALA A 126 24.03 15.57 20.10
C ALA A 126 24.13 15.04 21.53
N ALA A 127 23.20 14.19 21.96
CA ALA A 127 23.24 13.57 23.29
C ALA A 127 24.44 12.62 23.46
N GLU A 128 24.84 11.91 22.42
CA GLU A 128 26.04 11.05 22.43
C GLU A 128 27.33 11.89 22.58
N VAL A 129 27.44 13.01 21.86
CA VAL A 129 28.59 13.93 21.95
C VAL A 129 28.70 14.55 23.35
N LEU A 130 27.56 14.87 23.97
CA LEU A 130 27.51 15.40 25.34
C LEU A 130 27.73 14.34 26.43
N GLY A 131 27.93 13.08 26.06
CA GLY A 131 28.18 11.97 27.01
C GLY A 131 26.93 11.53 27.79
N LEU A 132 25.75 11.99 27.43
CA LEU A 132 24.48 11.68 28.09
C LEU A 132 23.92 10.32 27.58
N LYS A 133 24.58 9.23 27.96
CA LYS A 133 24.23 7.86 27.50
C LYS A 133 22.75 7.47 27.68
N PRO A 134 22.08 7.75 28.83
CA PRO A 134 20.67 7.36 28.99
C PRO A 134 19.75 8.15 28.04
N LEU A 135 20.01 9.45 27.81
CA LEU A 135 19.25 10.27 26.88
C LEU A 135 19.42 9.83 25.43
N ALA A 136 20.65 9.53 25.01
CA ALA A 136 20.95 8.97 23.70
C ALA A 136 20.23 7.64 23.44
N SER A 137 20.21 6.75 24.44
CA SER A 137 19.49 5.48 24.36
C SER A 137 17.98 5.67 24.18
N PHE A 138 17.39 6.60 24.92
CA PHE A 138 15.98 6.97 24.80
C PHE A 138 15.65 7.51 23.38
N LEU A 139 16.43 8.48 22.89
CA LEU A 139 16.23 9.08 21.57
C LEU A 139 16.38 8.05 20.43
N ASN A 140 17.35 7.15 20.55
CA ASN A 140 17.50 6.05 19.59
C ASN A 140 16.30 5.09 19.61
N GLY A 141 15.71 4.83 20.77
CA GLY A 141 14.46 4.05 20.89
C GLY A 141 13.26 4.77 20.24
N CYS A 142 13.15 6.08 20.43
CA CYS A 142 12.13 6.89 19.74
C CYS A 142 12.31 6.86 18.21
N ALA A 143 13.55 6.98 17.73
CA ALA A 143 13.86 6.87 16.30
C ALA A 143 13.52 5.50 15.74
N ALA A 144 13.75 4.41 16.49
CA ALA A 144 13.36 3.06 16.07
C ALA A 144 11.83 2.90 15.98
N ALA A 145 11.07 3.47 16.93
CA ALA A 145 9.61 3.49 16.88
C ALA A 145 9.08 4.28 15.67
N LEU A 146 9.68 5.45 15.36
CA LEU A 146 9.33 6.24 14.18
C LEU A 146 9.64 5.52 12.87
N ARG A 147 10.75 4.80 12.79
CA ARG A 147 11.07 3.96 11.62
C ARG A 147 10.03 2.88 11.38
N LEU A 148 9.53 2.23 12.43
CA LEU A 148 8.44 1.26 12.34
C LEU A 148 7.15 1.91 11.87
N LEU A 149 6.82 3.08 12.39
CA LEU A 149 5.63 3.82 11.98
C LEU A 149 5.70 4.19 10.50
N ILE A 150 6.85 4.67 10.01
CA ILE A 150 7.06 4.95 8.58
C ILE A 150 6.91 3.67 7.75
N ALA A 151 7.48 2.56 8.18
CA ALA A 151 7.36 1.29 7.48
C ALA A 151 5.89 0.83 7.39
N ALA A 152 5.11 0.97 8.48
CA ALA A 152 3.69 0.65 8.49
C ALA A 152 2.88 1.56 7.56
N VAL A 153 3.11 2.87 7.60
CA VAL A 153 2.45 3.84 6.71
C VAL A 153 2.78 3.57 5.25
N CYS A 154 4.05 3.33 4.94
CA CYS A 154 4.48 2.99 3.58
C CYS A 154 3.87 1.67 3.10
N SER A 155 3.72 0.65 3.97
CA SER A 155 3.08 -0.61 3.59
C SER A 155 1.61 -0.44 3.26
N VAL A 156 0.87 0.32 4.05
CA VAL A 156 -0.55 0.65 3.78
C VAL A 156 -0.68 1.49 2.51
N GLY A 157 0.21 2.48 2.32
CA GLY A 157 0.26 3.29 1.10
C GLY A 157 0.54 2.45 -0.15
N ALA A 158 1.48 1.51 -0.07
CA ALA A 158 1.78 0.58 -1.17
C ALA A 158 0.57 -0.29 -1.51
N VAL A 159 -0.12 -0.83 -0.51
CA VAL A 159 -1.36 -1.61 -0.70
C VAL A 159 -2.43 -0.76 -1.40
N ALA A 160 -2.64 0.49 -0.98
CA ALA A 160 -3.61 1.38 -1.58
C ALA A 160 -3.27 1.70 -3.05
N VAL A 161 -1.99 1.99 -3.35
CA VAL A 161 -1.52 2.26 -4.72
C VAL A 161 -1.67 1.02 -5.60
N VAL A 162 -1.28 -0.17 -5.10
CA VAL A 162 -1.43 -1.42 -5.85
C VAL A 162 -2.90 -1.72 -6.11
N SER A 163 -3.79 -1.53 -5.13
CA SER A 163 -5.23 -1.72 -5.31
C SER A 163 -5.80 -0.79 -6.39
N ALA A 164 -5.42 0.49 -6.38
CA ALA A 164 -5.83 1.45 -7.40
C ALA A 164 -5.26 1.09 -8.79
N ALA A 165 -4.01 0.66 -8.86
CA ALA A 165 -3.36 0.22 -10.09
C ALA A 165 -4.02 -1.04 -10.67
N VAL A 166 -4.41 -2.00 -9.83
CA VAL A 166 -5.16 -3.20 -10.25
C VAL A 166 -6.49 -2.82 -10.87
N VAL A 167 -7.24 -1.89 -10.27
CA VAL A 167 -8.49 -1.38 -10.84
C VAL A 167 -8.27 -0.78 -12.23
N LEU A 168 -7.14 -0.12 -12.46
CA LEU A 168 -6.76 0.42 -13.77
C LEU A 168 -6.35 -0.69 -14.76
N CYS A 169 -5.55 -1.68 -14.32
CA CYS A 169 -5.01 -2.75 -15.17
C CYS A 169 -6.05 -3.77 -15.63
N VAL A 170 -7.04 -4.09 -14.81
CA VAL A 170 -8.17 -4.99 -15.19
C VAL A 170 -8.88 -4.51 -16.45
N ARG A 171 -8.53 -3.38 -16.97
CA ARG A 171 -9.16 -2.70 -18.06
C ARG A 171 -8.43 -2.67 -19.39
N GLY A 172 -7.12 -2.90 -19.43
CA GLY A 172 -6.37 -2.93 -20.68
C GLY A 172 -6.80 -4.03 -21.66
N ALA A 173 -7.76 -4.86 -21.26
CA ALA A 173 -8.27 -5.97 -22.07
C ALA A 173 -9.44 -5.60 -23.01
N TYR A 174 -9.95 -4.37 -22.94
CA TYR A 174 -11.10 -3.92 -23.76
C TYR A 174 -10.73 -2.89 -24.86
N ALA A 175 -9.48 -2.51 -24.98
CA ALA A 175 -8.96 -1.76 -26.10
C ALA A 175 -8.36 -2.73 -27.10
#